data_47bcf0080427f872fa68941c09011250
#
_entry.id   47bcf0080427f872fa68941c09011250
#
_cell.length_a   1.000
_cell.length_b   1.000
_cell.length_c   1.000
_cell.angle_alpha   90.00
_cell.angle_beta   90.00
_cell.angle_gamma   90.00
#
_symmetry.space_group_name_H-M   'P 1'
#
loop_
_entity.id
_entity.type
_entity.pdbx_description
1 polymer ?
#
loop_
_entity_poly.entity_id
_entity_poly.type
_entity_poly.pdbx_seq_one_letter_code
_entity_poly.pdbx_strand_id
1 'polypeptide(L)'
;MIIEYHRPDRIEDALSLLARPEPLTVPLGGGSALNRPSPQALAVVDLQNLGLGGFNLVGQTLELGATLTLDDLLAAAGEKVGQSIAAPLPLQPAMVNALRLEASYNLRQIATVVGTLGAADGRSPWAVSLLALDAQLSLYGPGASEPEQLGLGDYLPLRSSDLRRALITRVALPLHAKLAYEYVARTPADWPLVCVAVATWPSGRTRLALGGYGASPLLAMDGPSPAGAQLAAADAFSQAGDEWASAEYRREMAALLASRALERLGETVP
;
A
#
# COMPACT_ATOMS: atom_id res chain seq x y z
N MET A 1 15.76 17.05 -9.04
CA MET A 1 15.71 18.26 -8.19
C MET A 1 14.33 18.89 -8.32
N ILE A 2 13.67 19.29 -7.20
CA ILE A 2 12.40 20.05 -7.25
C ILE A 2 12.72 21.48 -7.68
N ILE A 3 12.08 21.95 -8.75
CA ILE A 3 12.30 23.28 -9.35
C ILE A 3 11.07 24.20 -9.20
N GLU A 4 9.88 23.63 -9.00
CA GLU A 4 8.64 24.37 -8.73
C GLU A 4 7.87 23.67 -7.62
N TYR A 5 7.23 24.48 -6.77
CA TYR A 5 6.37 24.03 -5.69
C TYR A 5 5.04 24.79 -5.76
N HIS A 6 3.94 24.03 -5.89
CA HIS A 6 2.58 24.56 -5.94
C HIS A 6 1.76 23.96 -4.80
N ARG A 7 0.90 24.76 -4.18
CA ARG A 7 0.02 24.32 -3.09
C ARG A 7 -1.39 24.85 -3.31
N PRO A 8 -2.14 24.22 -4.20
CA PRO A 8 -3.51 24.60 -4.54
C PRO A 8 -4.48 24.30 -3.39
N ASP A 9 -5.55 25.09 -3.31
CA ASP A 9 -6.64 24.90 -2.36
C ASP A 9 -7.85 24.15 -2.98
N ARG A 10 -7.81 23.86 -4.29
CA ARG A 10 -8.86 23.19 -5.04
C ARG A 10 -8.30 22.03 -5.88
N ILE A 11 -9.12 20.98 -6.02
CA ILE A 11 -8.73 19.79 -6.82
C ILE A 11 -8.55 20.18 -8.29
N GLU A 12 -9.40 21.03 -8.85
CA GLU A 12 -9.34 21.46 -10.27
C GLU A 12 -8.01 22.16 -10.58
N ASP A 13 -7.52 22.99 -9.65
CA ASP A 13 -6.23 23.67 -9.80
C ASP A 13 -5.06 22.68 -9.72
N ALA A 14 -5.15 21.69 -8.82
CA ALA A 14 -4.18 20.60 -8.73
C ALA A 14 -4.13 19.78 -10.03
N LEU A 15 -5.29 19.41 -10.58
CA LEU A 15 -5.40 18.67 -11.84
C LEU A 15 -4.81 19.47 -13.02
N SER A 16 -5.10 20.77 -13.08
CA SER A 16 -4.56 21.65 -14.12
C SER A 16 -3.03 21.70 -14.09
N LEU A 17 -2.43 21.74 -12.88
CA LEU A 17 -0.99 21.72 -12.70
C LEU A 17 -0.39 20.36 -13.08
N LEU A 18 -1.02 19.24 -12.69
CA LEU A 18 -0.58 17.89 -13.02
C LEU A 18 -0.69 17.56 -14.52
N ALA A 19 -1.63 18.19 -15.24
CA ALA A 19 -1.83 18.00 -16.68
C ALA A 19 -0.78 18.72 -17.54
N ARG A 20 0.04 19.64 -16.97
CA ARG A 20 1.05 20.38 -17.73
C ARG A 20 2.05 19.42 -18.42
N PRO A 21 2.39 19.66 -19.68
CA PRO A 21 3.36 18.83 -20.37
C PRO A 21 4.76 18.94 -19.72
N GLU A 22 5.18 20.16 -19.40
CA GLU A 22 6.48 20.48 -18.79
C GLU A 22 6.35 21.62 -17.78
N PRO A 23 7.20 21.61 -16.71
CA PRO A 23 8.04 20.49 -16.29
C PRO A 23 7.23 19.29 -15.85
N LEU A 24 7.83 18.09 -15.77
CA LEU A 24 7.15 16.94 -15.20
C LEU A 24 6.65 17.28 -13.79
N THR A 25 5.34 17.28 -13.63
CA THR A 25 4.65 17.67 -12.39
C THR A 25 4.06 16.44 -11.73
N VAL A 26 4.32 16.24 -10.44
CA VAL A 26 3.86 15.07 -9.69
C VAL A 26 3.19 15.47 -8.37
N PRO A 27 2.22 14.66 -7.87
CA PRO A 27 1.60 14.93 -6.58
C PRO A 27 2.61 14.76 -5.43
N LEU A 28 2.51 15.64 -4.44
CA LEU A 28 3.29 15.61 -3.20
C LEU A 28 2.34 15.40 -2.02
N GLY A 29 2.39 14.23 -1.39
CA GLY A 29 1.74 13.97 -0.11
C GLY A 29 2.61 14.49 1.05
N GLY A 30 3.36 13.58 1.70
CA GLY A 30 4.29 13.95 2.79
C GLY A 30 5.75 14.12 2.38
N GLY A 31 6.11 13.91 1.12
CA GLY A 31 7.46 14.14 0.60
C GLY A 31 8.52 13.10 0.97
N SER A 32 8.18 12.07 1.73
CA SER A 32 9.14 11.06 2.22
C SER A 32 9.92 10.35 1.10
N ALA A 33 9.30 10.15 -0.07
CA ALA A 33 9.92 9.48 -1.22
C ALA A 33 10.63 10.46 -2.17
N LEU A 34 10.16 11.70 -2.27
CA LEU A 34 10.69 12.71 -3.20
C LEU A 34 11.99 13.37 -2.71
N ASN A 35 12.40 13.12 -1.48
CA ASN A 35 13.70 13.56 -0.93
C ASN A 35 14.90 12.81 -1.50
N ARG A 36 14.69 11.77 -2.32
CA ARG A 36 15.78 11.04 -2.97
C ARG A 36 16.38 11.89 -4.10
N PRO A 37 17.72 11.91 -4.25
CA PRO A 37 18.34 12.58 -5.37
C PRO A 37 17.78 12.06 -6.69
N SER A 38 17.31 12.96 -7.54
CA SER A 38 16.84 12.65 -8.89
C SER A 38 17.55 13.55 -9.89
N PRO A 39 18.07 13.01 -11.01
CA PRO A 39 18.64 13.82 -12.08
C PRO A 39 17.57 14.63 -12.82
N GLN A 40 16.30 14.19 -12.75
CA GLN A 40 15.19 14.86 -13.42
C GLN A 40 14.68 16.05 -12.61
N ALA A 41 14.52 17.20 -13.29
CA ALA A 41 13.82 18.34 -12.73
C ALA A 41 12.31 18.03 -12.60
N LEU A 42 11.73 18.30 -11.42
CA LEU A 42 10.34 18.02 -11.11
C LEU A 42 9.66 19.28 -10.57
N ALA A 43 8.42 19.50 -10.98
CA ALA A 43 7.48 20.33 -10.27
C ALA A 43 6.63 19.45 -9.33
N VAL A 44 6.25 19.98 -8.19
CA VAL A 44 5.40 19.26 -7.23
C VAL A 44 4.13 20.03 -6.91
N VAL A 45 3.04 19.28 -6.75
CA VAL A 45 1.75 19.78 -6.30
C VAL A 45 1.50 19.24 -4.91
N ASP A 46 1.64 20.10 -3.91
CA ASP A 46 1.39 19.77 -2.51
C ASP A 46 -0.11 19.64 -2.25
N LEU A 47 -0.53 18.47 -1.78
CA LEU A 47 -1.93 18.10 -1.58
C LEU A 47 -2.48 18.49 -0.21
N GLN A 48 -1.68 19.09 0.67
CA GLN A 48 -2.03 19.34 2.07
C GLN A 48 -3.28 20.22 2.25
N ASN A 49 -3.52 21.17 1.35
CA ASN A 49 -4.66 22.09 1.45
C ASN A 49 -5.95 21.53 0.81
N LEU A 50 -5.90 20.36 0.17
CA LEU A 50 -7.06 19.80 -0.54
C LEU A 50 -8.07 19.08 0.38
N GLY A 51 -7.84 19.07 1.70
CA GLY A 51 -8.76 18.42 2.65
C GLY A 51 -8.79 16.90 2.57
N LEU A 52 -7.72 16.27 2.05
CA LEU A 52 -7.63 14.81 1.81
C LEU A 52 -7.02 14.05 2.98
N GLY A 53 -6.95 14.61 4.19
CA GLY A 53 -6.27 14.02 5.36
C GLY A 53 -7.17 13.19 6.28
N GLY A 54 -8.45 13.04 5.98
CA GLY A 54 -9.42 12.35 6.83
C GLY A 54 -9.60 10.86 6.50
N PHE A 55 -10.47 10.22 7.28
CA PHE A 55 -10.97 8.87 7.00
C PHE A 55 -12.48 8.80 7.26
N ASN A 56 -13.16 7.86 6.61
CA ASN A 56 -14.59 7.61 6.78
C ASN A 56 -14.88 6.12 6.85
N LEU A 57 -15.90 5.76 7.63
CA LEU A 57 -16.48 4.43 7.64
C LEU A 57 -17.80 4.47 6.87
N VAL A 58 -17.86 3.76 5.74
CA VAL A 58 -19.06 3.67 4.90
C VAL A 58 -19.51 2.20 4.89
N GLY A 59 -20.46 1.86 5.75
CA GLY A 59 -20.86 0.48 5.96
C GLY A 59 -19.70 -0.38 6.48
N GLN A 60 -19.27 -1.34 5.69
CA GLN A 60 -18.12 -2.21 6.00
C GLN A 60 -16.86 -1.84 5.18
N THR A 61 -16.78 -0.62 4.71
CA THR A 61 -15.63 -0.11 3.96
C THR A 61 -14.99 1.03 4.74
N LEU A 62 -13.68 0.95 4.92
CA LEU A 62 -12.87 2.05 5.44
C LEU A 62 -12.26 2.82 4.27
N GLU A 63 -12.58 4.10 4.20
CA GLU A 63 -12.04 5.03 3.23
C GLU A 63 -10.98 5.91 3.88
N LEU A 64 -9.78 5.91 3.32
CA LEU A 64 -8.63 6.67 3.78
C LEU A 64 -8.30 7.77 2.77
N GLY A 65 -8.23 9.00 3.22
CA GLY A 65 -7.85 10.14 2.38
C GLY A 65 -6.35 10.13 2.05
N ALA A 66 -6.02 10.71 0.91
CA ALA A 66 -4.68 10.60 0.32
C ALA A 66 -3.55 11.18 1.16
N THR A 67 -3.82 12.25 1.91
CA THR A 67 -2.82 12.93 2.74
C THR A 67 -2.85 12.52 4.22
N LEU A 68 -3.67 11.52 4.58
CA LEU A 68 -3.64 10.91 5.91
C LEU A 68 -2.27 10.27 6.13
N THR A 69 -1.59 10.60 7.23
CA THR A 69 -0.28 10.02 7.53
C THR A 69 -0.41 8.61 8.10
N LEU A 70 0.64 7.81 7.99
CA LEU A 70 0.66 6.48 8.59
C LEU A 70 0.56 6.55 10.12
N ASP A 71 1.13 7.61 10.75
CA ASP A 71 1.06 7.80 12.19
C ASP A 71 -0.34 8.23 12.65
N ASP A 72 -1.03 9.09 11.90
CA ASP A 72 -2.41 9.48 12.20
C ASP A 72 -3.36 8.30 12.07
N LEU A 73 -3.14 7.43 11.09
CA LEU A 73 -3.93 6.21 10.93
C LEU A 73 -3.71 5.23 12.11
N LEU A 74 -2.46 5.06 12.57
CA LEU A 74 -2.15 4.27 13.77
C LEU A 74 -2.75 4.91 15.03
N ALA A 75 -2.68 6.24 15.16
CA ALA A 75 -3.31 6.97 16.25
C ALA A 75 -4.82 6.76 16.27
N ALA A 76 -5.49 6.85 15.13
CA ALA A 76 -6.93 6.60 15.00
C ALA A 76 -7.33 5.15 15.37
N ALA A 77 -6.43 4.19 15.18
CA ALA A 77 -6.61 2.81 15.62
C ALA A 77 -6.34 2.59 17.12
N GLY A 78 -6.00 3.63 17.88
CA GLY A 78 -5.68 3.52 19.31
C GLY A 78 -4.26 3.02 19.61
N GLU A 79 -3.38 3.02 18.63
CA GLU A 79 -2.03 2.45 18.72
C GLU A 79 -0.95 3.48 19.10
N LYS A 80 -1.36 4.70 19.47
CA LYS A 80 -0.44 5.76 19.93
C LYS A 80 -0.30 5.74 21.45
N VAL A 81 0.93 5.63 21.92
CA VAL A 81 1.24 5.62 23.35
C VAL A 81 0.77 6.93 24.02
N GLY A 82 0.00 6.79 25.11
CA GLY A 82 -0.48 7.93 25.90
C GLY A 82 -1.75 8.61 25.38
N GLN A 83 -2.33 8.13 24.29
CA GLN A 83 -3.65 8.57 23.81
C GLN A 83 -4.70 7.49 24.02
N SER A 84 -5.78 7.85 24.71
CA SER A 84 -6.98 7.01 24.82
C SER A 84 -8.02 7.56 23.87
N ILE A 85 -8.47 6.73 22.92
CA ILE A 85 -9.53 7.07 21.96
C ILE A 85 -10.79 6.32 22.36
N ALA A 86 -11.90 7.03 22.50
CA ALA A 86 -13.17 6.46 22.96
C ALA A 86 -13.74 5.41 21.99
N ALA A 87 -13.48 5.56 20.68
CA ALA A 87 -13.90 4.62 19.64
C ALA A 87 -12.77 4.50 18.59
N PRO A 88 -11.78 3.60 18.79
CA PRO A 88 -10.70 3.43 17.84
C PRO A 88 -11.22 2.82 16.53
N LEU A 89 -10.53 3.15 15.42
CA LEU A 89 -10.76 2.49 14.14
C LEU A 89 -10.52 0.98 14.26
N PRO A 90 -11.40 0.14 13.71
CA PRO A 90 -11.28 -1.32 13.80
C PRO A 90 -10.22 -1.86 12.82
N LEU A 91 -8.99 -1.36 12.92
CA LEU A 91 -7.88 -1.92 12.15
C LEU A 91 -7.48 -3.27 12.71
N GLN A 92 -7.33 -4.24 11.82
CA GLN A 92 -6.87 -5.56 12.20
C GLN A 92 -5.39 -5.53 12.62
N PRO A 93 -4.95 -6.40 13.57
CA PRO A 93 -3.55 -6.44 14.02
C PRO A 93 -2.52 -6.59 12.88
N ALA A 94 -2.87 -7.33 11.82
CA ALA A 94 -2.03 -7.48 10.64
C ALA A 94 -1.80 -6.14 9.90
N MET A 95 -2.83 -5.30 9.79
CA MET A 95 -2.71 -3.96 9.20
C MET A 95 -1.85 -3.03 10.06
N VAL A 96 -2.07 -3.05 11.38
CA VAL A 96 -1.28 -2.28 12.34
C VAL A 96 0.20 -2.67 12.24
N ASN A 97 0.48 -3.98 12.15
CA ASN A 97 1.84 -4.48 11.98
C ASN A 97 2.47 -4.03 10.66
N ALA A 98 1.74 -4.13 9.55
CA ALA A 98 2.21 -3.66 8.24
C ALA A 98 2.53 -2.16 8.24
N LEU A 99 1.68 -1.32 8.85
CA LEU A 99 1.92 0.12 9.01
C LEU A 99 3.19 0.43 9.82
N ARG A 100 3.43 -0.33 10.90
CA ARG A 100 4.63 -0.16 11.75
C ARG A 100 5.91 -0.55 11.02
N LEU A 101 5.85 -1.60 10.20
CA LEU A 101 6.98 -2.10 9.42
C LEU A 101 7.26 -1.26 8.17
N GLU A 102 6.26 -0.50 7.67
CA GLU A 102 6.39 0.28 6.44
C GLU A 102 7.44 1.38 6.55
N ALA A 103 7.54 2.04 7.69
CA ALA A 103 8.47 3.15 7.88
C ALA A 103 8.86 3.32 9.36
N SER A 104 10.03 3.91 9.59
CA SER A 104 10.46 4.30 10.94
C SER A 104 9.47 5.29 11.56
N TYR A 105 9.49 5.41 12.89
CA TYR A 105 8.62 6.32 13.64
C TYR A 105 8.61 7.74 13.05
N ASN A 106 9.80 8.32 12.80
CA ASN A 106 9.89 9.68 12.26
C ASN A 106 9.33 9.81 10.84
N LEU A 107 9.54 8.79 10.00
CA LEU A 107 9.02 8.81 8.63
C LEU A 107 7.50 8.65 8.61
N ARG A 108 6.91 7.88 9.51
CA ARG A 108 5.45 7.73 9.59
C ARG A 108 4.70 9.02 9.89
N GLN A 109 5.36 10.00 10.54
CA GLN A 109 4.79 11.33 10.80
C GLN A 109 4.52 12.15 9.53
N ILE A 110 5.22 11.84 8.45
CA ILE A 110 5.11 12.57 7.17
C ILE A 110 4.69 11.67 6.00
N ALA A 111 5.00 10.38 6.04
CA ALA A 111 4.58 9.44 4.99
C ALA A 111 3.06 9.27 5.00
N THR A 112 2.41 9.52 3.87
CA THR A 112 0.96 9.41 3.73
C THR A 112 0.57 8.04 3.18
N VAL A 113 -0.66 7.59 3.47
CA VAL A 113 -1.17 6.27 3.04
C VAL A 113 -1.09 6.10 1.52
N VAL A 114 -1.41 7.14 0.75
CA VAL A 114 -1.33 7.11 -0.73
C VAL A 114 0.08 7.37 -1.22
N GLY A 115 0.81 8.33 -0.62
CA GLY A 115 2.19 8.61 -0.99
C GLY A 115 3.08 7.38 -0.87
N THR A 116 2.84 6.56 0.15
CA THR A 116 3.51 5.26 0.34
C THR A 116 3.19 4.30 -0.81
N LEU A 117 1.93 4.18 -1.25
CA LEU A 117 1.55 3.33 -2.39
C LEU A 117 2.19 3.79 -3.70
N GLY A 118 2.23 5.10 -3.94
CA GLY A 118 2.89 5.68 -5.11
C GLY A 118 4.40 5.41 -5.17
N ALA A 119 5.04 5.32 -4.00
CA ALA A 119 6.47 5.10 -3.85
C ALA A 119 6.85 3.64 -3.54
N ALA A 120 5.88 2.76 -3.33
CA ALA A 120 6.08 1.37 -2.92
C ALA A 120 6.97 0.63 -3.93
N ASP A 121 7.88 -0.17 -3.42
CA ASP A 121 8.51 -1.26 -4.17
C ASP A 121 7.90 -2.62 -3.75
N GLY A 122 8.47 -3.70 -4.25
CA GLY A 122 8.00 -5.03 -3.90
C GLY A 122 8.16 -5.41 -2.42
N ARG A 123 8.80 -4.57 -1.59
CA ARG A 123 9.06 -4.82 -0.17
C ARG A 123 8.12 -4.08 0.78
N SER A 124 7.20 -3.26 0.25
CA SER A 124 6.28 -2.46 1.06
C SER A 124 5.25 -3.34 1.78
N PRO A 125 5.30 -3.49 3.11
CA PRO A 125 4.32 -4.24 3.89
C PRO A 125 2.90 -3.70 3.75
N TRP A 126 2.78 -2.35 3.68
CA TRP A 126 1.50 -1.68 3.50
C TRP A 126 0.87 -1.99 2.15
N ALA A 127 1.63 -1.87 1.06
CA ALA A 127 1.12 -2.15 -0.28
C ALA A 127 0.76 -3.64 -0.46
N VAL A 128 1.55 -4.57 0.09
CA VAL A 128 1.25 -6.02 0.08
C VAL A 128 -0.06 -6.31 0.81
N SER A 129 -0.27 -5.71 1.99
CA SER A 129 -1.48 -5.91 2.78
C SER A 129 -2.72 -5.36 2.08
N LEU A 130 -2.62 -4.17 1.48
CA LEU A 130 -3.73 -3.57 0.74
C LEU A 130 -4.04 -4.32 -0.58
N LEU A 131 -3.01 -4.86 -1.23
CA LEU A 131 -3.19 -5.70 -2.43
C LEU A 131 -3.96 -7.00 -2.09
N ALA A 132 -3.62 -7.64 -0.97
CA ALA A 132 -4.37 -8.80 -0.49
C ALA A 132 -5.83 -8.44 -0.15
N LEU A 133 -6.08 -7.28 0.46
CA LEU A 133 -7.43 -6.80 0.79
C LEU A 133 -8.25 -6.31 -0.41
N ASP A 134 -7.73 -6.40 -1.63
CA ASP A 134 -8.41 -5.90 -2.83
C ASP A 134 -8.77 -4.40 -2.75
N ALA A 135 -7.87 -3.60 -2.19
CA ALA A 135 -8.09 -2.17 -1.98
C ALA A 135 -8.39 -1.45 -3.30
N GLN A 136 -9.35 -0.50 -3.25
CA GLN A 136 -9.76 0.30 -4.40
C GLN A 136 -9.27 1.73 -4.23
N LEU A 137 -8.81 2.32 -5.32
CA LEU A 137 -8.34 3.70 -5.37
C LEU A 137 -9.38 4.57 -6.08
N SER A 138 -9.68 5.74 -5.50
CA SER A 138 -10.37 6.82 -6.23
C SER A 138 -9.32 7.77 -6.75
N LEU A 139 -9.19 7.90 -8.06
CA LEU A 139 -8.14 8.71 -8.67
C LEU A 139 -8.64 9.48 -9.89
N TYR A 140 -7.99 10.60 -10.16
CA TYR A 140 -8.10 11.32 -11.43
C TYR A 140 -6.88 10.93 -12.28
N GLY A 141 -7.13 10.31 -13.43
CA GLY A 141 -6.10 10.06 -14.43
C GLY A 141 -5.55 11.34 -15.04
N PRO A 142 -4.45 11.30 -15.80
CA PRO A 142 -3.90 12.47 -16.48
C PRO A 142 -4.92 13.10 -17.42
N GLY A 143 -5.32 14.37 -17.15
CA GLY A 143 -6.30 15.11 -17.94
C GLY A 143 -7.78 14.75 -17.68
N ALA A 144 -8.06 13.88 -16.73
CA ALA A 144 -9.43 13.54 -16.35
C ALA A 144 -10.08 14.68 -15.54
N SER A 145 -11.37 14.92 -15.77
CA SER A 145 -12.19 15.89 -15.00
C SER A 145 -12.98 15.23 -13.86
N GLU A 146 -13.14 13.91 -13.90
CA GLU A 146 -13.88 13.15 -12.91
C GLU A 146 -13.03 11.99 -12.39
N PRO A 147 -13.23 11.56 -11.13
CA PRO A 147 -12.48 10.46 -10.54
C PRO A 147 -13.01 9.11 -11.06
N GLU A 148 -12.11 8.19 -11.27
CA GLU A 148 -12.42 6.78 -11.55
C GLU A 148 -12.03 5.90 -10.37
N GLN A 149 -12.61 4.70 -10.33
CA GLN A 149 -12.22 3.65 -9.38
C GLN A 149 -11.28 2.68 -10.07
N LEU A 150 -10.13 2.42 -9.43
CA LEU A 150 -9.11 1.52 -9.94
C LEU A 150 -8.64 0.58 -8.83
N GLY A 151 -8.56 -0.72 -9.11
CA GLY A 151 -7.98 -1.68 -8.19
C GLY A 151 -6.49 -1.39 -7.92
N LEU A 152 -6.05 -1.58 -6.68
CA LEU A 152 -4.63 -1.38 -6.35
C LEU A 152 -3.73 -2.29 -7.20
N GLY A 153 -4.18 -3.52 -7.53
CA GLY A 153 -3.45 -4.44 -8.39
C GLY A 153 -3.21 -3.90 -9.81
N ASP A 154 -4.17 -3.16 -10.34
CA ASP A 154 -4.09 -2.53 -11.66
C ASP A 154 -3.26 -1.24 -11.62
N TYR A 155 -3.33 -0.49 -10.52
CA TYR A 155 -2.54 0.73 -10.33
C TYR A 155 -1.04 0.46 -10.20
N LEU A 156 -0.63 -0.52 -9.40
CA LEU A 156 0.76 -0.75 -9.04
C LEU A 156 1.71 -0.90 -10.24
N PRO A 157 1.38 -1.61 -11.32
CA PRO A 157 2.23 -1.70 -12.51
C PRO A 157 2.36 -0.37 -13.27
N LEU A 158 1.33 0.47 -13.25
CA LEU A 158 1.23 1.70 -14.06
C LEU A 158 1.69 2.97 -13.34
N ARG A 159 1.91 2.92 -12.01
CA ARG A 159 2.18 4.10 -11.18
C ARG A 159 3.44 4.89 -11.55
N SER A 160 4.43 4.24 -12.15
CA SER A 160 5.68 4.89 -12.56
C SER A 160 5.70 5.36 -14.01
N SER A 161 4.69 5.00 -14.79
CA SER A 161 4.53 5.34 -16.21
C SER A 161 3.24 6.14 -16.44
N ASP A 162 2.17 5.48 -16.82
CA ASP A 162 0.93 6.12 -17.27
C ASP A 162 0.20 6.88 -16.15
N LEU A 163 0.27 6.37 -14.92
CA LEU A 163 -0.39 6.96 -13.74
C LEU A 163 0.55 7.78 -12.84
N ARG A 164 1.75 8.11 -13.30
CA ARG A 164 2.72 8.90 -12.51
C ARG A 164 2.19 10.28 -12.12
N ARG A 165 1.30 10.86 -12.93
CA ARG A 165 0.66 12.17 -12.71
C ARG A 165 -0.76 12.04 -12.18
N ALA A 166 -1.25 10.84 -11.92
CA ALA A 166 -2.59 10.64 -11.40
C ALA A 166 -2.72 11.24 -10.00
N LEU A 167 -3.83 11.87 -9.73
CA LEU A 167 -4.17 12.37 -8.40
C LEU A 167 -5.07 11.36 -7.70
N ILE A 168 -4.50 10.53 -6.84
CA ILE A 168 -5.27 9.66 -5.97
C ILE A 168 -5.81 10.49 -4.82
N THR A 169 -7.10 10.43 -4.58
CA THR A 169 -7.78 11.17 -3.51
C THR A 169 -8.14 10.28 -2.33
N ARG A 170 -8.33 8.98 -2.56
CA ARG A 170 -8.81 8.04 -1.55
C ARG A 170 -8.35 6.61 -1.82
N VAL A 171 -8.19 5.85 -0.74
CA VAL A 171 -8.05 4.38 -0.73
C VAL A 171 -9.22 3.81 0.05
N ALA A 172 -9.94 2.86 -0.53
CA ALA A 172 -11.04 2.15 0.12
C ALA A 172 -10.66 0.68 0.34
N LEU A 173 -10.92 0.17 1.53
CA LEU A 173 -10.62 -1.22 1.89
C LEU A 173 -11.77 -1.87 2.68
N PRO A 174 -12.03 -3.18 2.45
CA PRO A 174 -13.10 -3.89 3.12
C PRO A 174 -12.68 -4.23 4.57
N LEU A 175 -13.58 -3.97 5.53
CA LEU A 175 -13.38 -4.35 6.94
C LEU A 175 -13.92 -5.74 7.29
N HIS A 176 -14.74 -6.33 6.42
CA HIS A 176 -15.32 -7.65 6.61
C HIS A 176 -14.41 -8.80 6.16
N ALA A 177 -13.35 -8.51 5.43
CA ALA A 177 -12.31 -9.47 5.11
C ALA A 177 -11.36 -9.63 6.31
N LYS A 178 -10.96 -10.85 6.65
CA LYS A 178 -9.91 -11.11 7.64
C LYS A 178 -8.55 -11.01 6.93
N LEU A 179 -7.54 -10.48 7.60
CA LEU A 179 -6.20 -10.32 7.07
C LEU A 179 -5.18 -10.96 8.02
N ALA A 180 -4.25 -11.73 7.47
CA ALA A 180 -3.01 -12.14 8.12
C ALA A 180 -1.82 -11.63 7.33
N TYR A 181 -0.76 -11.24 8.03
CA TYR A 181 0.51 -10.78 7.45
C TYR A 181 1.67 -11.48 8.15
N GLU A 182 2.51 -12.15 7.35
CA GLU A 182 3.69 -12.87 7.79
C GLU A 182 4.91 -12.38 7.00
N TYR A 183 6.07 -12.35 7.64
CA TYR A 183 7.29 -11.91 6.97
C TYR A 183 8.54 -12.55 7.57
N VAL A 184 9.62 -12.52 6.82
CA VAL A 184 10.98 -12.79 7.26
C VAL A 184 11.89 -11.66 6.81
N ALA A 185 12.71 -11.17 7.74
CA ALA A 185 13.72 -10.14 7.53
C ALA A 185 15.01 -10.54 8.25
N ARG A 186 16.13 -9.90 7.94
CA ARG A 186 17.41 -10.16 8.62
C ARG A 186 17.40 -9.68 10.06
N THR A 187 16.84 -8.49 10.27
CA THR A 187 16.61 -7.93 11.60
C THR A 187 15.19 -7.36 11.66
N PRO A 188 14.63 -7.11 12.87
CA PRO A 188 13.29 -6.52 13.00
C PRO A 188 13.13 -5.13 12.37
N ALA A 189 14.23 -4.42 12.10
CA ALA A 189 14.23 -3.09 11.51
C ALA A 189 14.43 -3.10 9.98
N ASP A 190 14.77 -4.25 9.42
CA ASP A 190 15.03 -4.38 7.99
C ASP A 190 13.72 -4.57 7.20
N TRP A 191 13.78 -4.17 5.95
CA TRP A 191 12.74 -4.49 4.99
C TRP A 191 12.64 -6.01 4.80
N PRO A 192 11.43 -6.55 4.58
CA PRO A 192 11.24 -7.98 4.39
C PRO A 192 12.05 -8.54 3.22
N LEU A 193 12.69 -9.69 3.42
CA LEU A 193 13.22 -10.52 2.33
C LEU A 193 12.11 -11.25 1.60
N VAL A 194 11.10 -11.68 2.36
CA VAL A 194 9.84 -12.26 1.90
C VAL A 194 8.75 -11.80 2.86
N CYS A 195 7.63 -11.37 2.33
CA CYS A 195 6.42 -11.18 3.11
C CYS A 195 5.19 -11.67 2.33
N VAL A 196 4.20 -12.10 3.08
CA VAL A 196 2.96 -12.67 2.58
C VAL A 196 1.80 -12.02 3.32
N ALA A 197 0.83 -11.53 2.58
CA ALA A 197 -0.47 -11.15 3.10
C ALA A 197 -1.55 -12.05 2.53
N VAL A 198 -2.39 -12.61 3.39
CA VAL A 198 -3.55 -13.40 3.00
C VAL A 198 -4.80 -12.73 3.53
N ALA A 199 -5.76 -12.48 2.64
CA ALA A 199 -7.08 -12.00 3.01
C ALA A 199 -8.15 -13.05 2.67
N THR A 200 -9.08 -13.28 3.60
CA THR A 200 -10.21 -14.19 3.42
C THR A 200 -11.53 -13.48 3.69
N TRP A 201 -12.52 -13.76 2.88
CA TRP A 201 -13.88 -13.22 2.99
C TRP A 201 -14.84 -14.28 3.54
N PRO A 202 -15.99 -13.89 4.14
CA PRO A 202 -17.02 -14.83 4.57
C PRO A 202 -17.55 -15.76 3.47
N SER A 203 -17.38 -15.35 2.20
CA SER A 203 -17.73 -16.18 1.04
C SER A 203 -16.75 -17.34 0.78
N GLY A 204 -15.62 -17.38 1.49
CA GLY A 204 -14.50 -18.29 1.22
C GLY A 204 -13.47 -17.72 0.24
N ARG A 205 -13.77 -16.63 -0.51
CA ARG A 205 -12.78 -15.99 -1.38
C ARG A 205 -11.49 -15.73 -0.59
N THR A 206 -10.38 -16.12 -1.21
CA THR A 206 -9.05 -15.97 -0.61
C THR A 206 -8.12 -15.28 -1.61
N ARG A 207 -7.46 -14.21 -1.17
CA ARG A 207 -6.42 -13.51 -1.94
C ARG A 207 -5.10 -13.64 -1.21
N LEU A 208 -4.04 -13.87 -1.97
CA LEU A 208 -2.68 -13.97 -1.47
C LEU A 208 -1.78 -13.02 -2.25
N ALA A 209 -1.17 -12.07 -1.55
CA ALA A 209 -0.19 -11.15 -2.10
C ALA A 209 1.19 -11.41 -1.50
N LEU A 210 2.21 -11.26 -2.32
CA LEU A 210 3.62 -11.47 -1.97
C LEU A 210 4.41 -10.18 -2.08
N GLY A 211 5.39 -10.06 -1.21
CA GLY A 211 6.39 -9.00 -1.24
C GLY A 211 7.75 -9.49 -0.77
N GLY A 212 8.73 -8.57 -0.82
CA GLY A 212 10.13 -8.85 -0.52
C GLY A 212 11.03 -8.81 -1.75
N TYR A 213 10.46 -8.70 -2.97
CA TYR A 213 11.19 -8.72 -4.22
C TYR A 213 10.51 -7.87 -5.29
N GLY A 214 11.33 -7.34 -6.21
CA GLY A 214 10.87 -6.67 -7.42
C GLY A 214 10.40 -5.23 -7.23
N ALA A 215 9.89 -4.64 -8.32
CA ALA A 215 9.46 -3.25 -8.34
C ALA A 215 8.06 -3.02 -7.75
N SER A 216 7.26 -4.07 -7.57
CA SER A 216 5.91 -4.02 -7.02
C SER A 216 5.59 -5.29 -6.23
N PRO A 217 4.69 -5.23 -5.25
CA PRO A 217 4.04 -6.41 -4.72
C PRO A 217 3.34 -7.20 -5.82
N LEU A 218 3.22 -8.50 -5.62
CA LEU A 218 2.65 -9.45 -6.57
C LEU A 218 1.40 -10.11 -5.99
N LEU A 219 0.29 -10.09 -6.71
CA LEU A 219 -0.88 -10.91 -6.40
C LEU A 219 -0.62 -12.32 -6.93
N ALA A 220 -0.39 -13.27 -6.04
CA ALA A 220 -0.10 -14.66 -6.41
C ALA A 220 -1.37 -15.51 -6.55
N MET A 221 -2.42 -15.17 -5.82
CA MET A 221 -3.70 -15.90 -5.89
C MET A 221 -4.89 -14.99 -5.62
N ASP A 222 -5.97 -15.20 -6.37
CA ASP A 222 -7.32 -14.72 -6.09
C ASP A 222 -8.28 -15.85 -6.47
N GLY A 223 -8.81 -16.55 -5.48
CA GLY A 223 -9.60 -17.76 -5.69
C GLY A 223 -10.79 -17.89 -4.73
N PRO A 224 -11.68 -18.82 -4.98
CA PRO A 224 -12.88 -19.02 -4.16
C PRO A 224 -12.60 -19.70 -2.81
N SER A 225 -11.37 -20.19 -2.59
CA SER A 225 -10.96 -20.88 -1.36
C SER A 225 -9.44 -20.77 -1.15
N PRO A 226 -8.88 -21.11 0.02
CA PRO A 226 -7.45 -21.11 0.28
C PRO A 226 -6.68 -22.26 -0.40
N ALA A 227 -7.37 -23.18 -1.07
CA ALA A 227 -6.74 -24.33 -1.69
C ALA A 227 -5.70 -23.92 -2.74
N GLY A 228 -4.50 -24.50 -2.66
CA GLY A 228 -3.39 -24.20 -3.57
C GLY A 228 -2.59 -22.92 -3.24
N ALA A 229 -2.90 -22.21 -2.17
CA ALA A 229 -2.23 -20.95 -1.81
C ALA A 229 -0.71 -21.10 -1.60
N GLN A 230 -0.27 -22.19 -0.96
CA GLN A 230 1.16 -22.47 -0.77
C GLN A 230 1.89 -22.68 -2.11
N LEU A 231 1.28 -23.44 -3.01
CA LEU A 231 1.83 -23.70 -4.33
C LEU A 231 1.89 -22.40 -5.14
N ALA A 232 0.80 -21.62 -5.14
CA ALA A 232 0.76 -20.33 -5.82
C ALA A 232 1.84 -19.37 -5.30
N ALA A 233 2.07 -19.34 -3.98
CA ALA A 233 3.13 -18.54 -3.37
C ALA A 233 4.53 -19.00 -3.82
N ALA A 234 4.77 -20.30 -3.83
CA ALA A 234 6.04 -20.88 -4.27
C ALA A 234 6.31 -20.59 -5.76
N ASP A 235 5.32 -20.81 -6.61
CA ASP A 235 5.45 -20.63 -8.05
C ASP A 235 5.69 -19.16 -8.43
N ALA A 236 4.99 -18.23 -7.77
CA ALA A 236 5.14 -16.81 -7.99
C ALA A 236 6.57 -16.29 -7.67
N PHE A 237 7.27 -16.93 -6.73
CA PHE A 237 8.65 -16.57 -6.36
C PHE A 237 9.71 -17.52 -6.92
N SER A 238 9.35 -18.38 -7.88
CA SER A 238 10.28 -19.35 -8.49
C SER A 238 11.50 -18.71 -9.18
N GLN A 239 11.40 -17.45 -9.61
CA GLN A 239 12.48 -16.68 -10.26
C GLN A 239 12.89 -15.44 -9.45
N ALA A 240 12.45 -15.29 -8.21
CA ALA A 240 12.63 -14.08 -7.39
C ALA A 240 14.00 -14.02 -6.69
N GLY A 241 15.11 -14.14 -7.44
CA GLY A 241 16.47 -14.06 -6.94
C GLY A 241 17.09 -12.67 -7.09
N ASP A 242 17.80 -12.18 -6.06
CA ASP A 242 18.62 -10.97 -6.08
C ASP A 242 19.85 -11.10 -5.14
N GLU A 243 20.55 -10.00 -4.92
CA GLU A 243 21.71 -9.93 -4.01
C GLU A 243 21.37 -10.20 -2.53
N TRP A 244 20.09 -10.12 -2.15
CA TRP A 244 19.61 -10.26 -0.77
C TRP A 244 19.21 -11.68 -0.43
N ALA A 245 18.62 -12.42 -1.37
CA ALA A 245 18.18 -13.80 -1.19
C ALA A 245 18.04 -14.54 -2.53
N SER A 246 18.34 -15.85 -2.51
CA SER A 246 18.15 -16.70 -3.68
C SER A 246 16.65 -16.92 -3.99
N ALA A 247 16.35 -17.24 -5.25
CA ALA A 247 15.00 -17.59 -5.66
C ALA A 247 14.47 -18.84 -4.92
N GLU A 248 15.34 -19.83 -4.70
CA GLU A 248 15.01 -21.03 -3.94
C GLU A 248 14.58 -20.72 -2.51
N TYR A 249 15.35 -19.89 -1.79
CA TYR A 249 15.01 -19.44 -0.45
C TYR A 249 13.67 -18.71 -0.42
N ARG A 250 13.45 -17.76 -1.36
CA ARG A 250 12.18 -17.01 -1.40
C ARG A 250 11.01 -17.89 -1.73
N ARG A 251 11.16 -18.83 -2.63
CA ARG A 251 10.13 -19.83 -2.97
C ARG A 251 9.69 -20.63 -1.75
N GLU A 252 10.65 -21.19 -1.00
CA GLU A 252 10.38 -21.97 0.21
C GLU A 252 9.73 -21.13 1.30
N MET A 253 10.28 -19.92 1.54
CA MET A 253 9.74 -19.02 2.55
C MET A 253 8.34 -18.51 2.18
N ALA A 254 8.06 -18.22 0.92
CA ALA A 254 6.73 -17.81 0.48
C ALA A 254 5.67 -18.88 0.78
N ALA A 255 5.96 -20.15 0.47
CA ALA A 255 5.07 -21.26 0.79
C ALA A 255 4.86 -21.41 2.31
N LEU A 256 5.93 -21.36 3.10
CA LEU A 256 5.88 -21.47 4.55
C LEU A 256 5.07 -20.32 5.19
N LEU A 257 5.32 -19.09 4.76
CA LEU A 257 4.64 -17.91 5.30
C LEU A 257 3.16 -17.89 4.86
N ALA A 258 2.83 -18.38 3.67
CA ALA A 258 1.44 -18.56 3.23
C ALA A 258 0.69 -19.56 4.13
N SER A 259 1.32 -20.70 4.49
CA SER A 259 0.77 -21.65 5.45
C SER A 259 0.48 -20.99 6.81
N ARG A 260 1.48 -20.31 7.37
CA ARG A 260 1.34 -19.62 8.67
C ARG A 260 0.25 -18.56 8.66
N ALA A 261 0.15 -17.78 7.57
CA ALA A 261 -0.89 -16.78 7.43
C ALA A 261 -2.29 -17.40 7.42
N LEU A 262 -2.47 -18.53 6.71
CA LEU A 262 -3.73 -19.27 6.69
C LEU A 262 -4.06 -19.87 8.06
N GLU A 263 -3.09 -20.47 8.75
CA GLU A 263 -3.28 -21.00 10.12
C GLU A 263 -3.75 -19.90 11.09
N ARG A 264 -3.20 -18.68 10.99
CA ARG A 264 -3.64 -17.52 11.81
C ARG A 264 -5.06 -17.09 11.49
N LEU A 265 -5.52 -17.27 10.27
CA LEU A 265 -6.91 -16.99 9.88
C LEU A 265 -7.89 -18.09 10.33
N GLY A 266 -7.38 -19.22 10.83
CA GLY A 266 -8.16 -20.39 11.21
C GLY A 266 -8.58 -21.24 10.02
N GLU A 267 -7.89 -21.07 8.88
CA GLU A 267 -8.12 -21.88 7.69
C GLU A 267 -7.30 -23.17 7.76
N THR A 268 -7.94 -24.30 7.47
CA THR A 268 -7.23 -25.59 7.36
C THR A 268 -6.49 -25.61 6.02
N VAL A 269 -5.19 -25.80 6.07
CA VAL A 269 -4.38 -26.00 4.87
C VAL A 269 -4.49 -27.48 4.48
N PRO A 270 -5.09 -27.84 3.33
CA PRO A 270 -5.23 -29.23 2.88
C PRO A 270 -3.88 -29.82 2.44
#